data_94af4921e5ac6358a9cca9abec3198ea
#
_entry.id   94af4921e5ac6358a9cca9abec3198ea
#
_cell.length_a   1.000
_cell.length_b   1.000
_cell.length_c   1.000
_cell.angle_alpha   90.00
_cell.angle_beta   90.00
_cell.angle_gamma   90.00
#
_symmetry.space_group_name_H-M   'P 1'
#
loop_
_entity.id
_entity.type
_entity.pdbx_description
1 polymer ?
#
loop_
_entity_poly.entity_id
_entity_poly.type
_entity_poly.pdbx_seq_one_letter_code
_entity_poly.pdbx_strand_id
1 'polypeptide(L)'
;AQNTERKLYSIAFYNLENLFDTIHDAGKNDHDFLPDGSYQWTAKKYESKLHNLSMVLGSLSRNLVPEGPAVIGVAEVENRRVLTDLVSQPAISNYKFIHYEGPDKRGIDCALLYDPQQFTVTNSKLILSTPFEGDTVHLTRGFLIVDGRLADERVCVIVNHWPSRGAKSPVRVHAAKQVKVLTDSLLREDKKLKLFVMGDMNDDPMDESMQTLGARKYISGMKAKQFYNCLLYTSDAADE
;
A
#
# COMPACT_ATOMS: atom_id res chain seq x y z
N ALA A 1 36.20 -16.55 -10.35
CA ALA A 1 35.12 -15.54 -10.20
C ALA A 1 33.81 -16.32 -10.14
N GLN A 2 33.15 -16.39 -8.99
CA GLN A 2 31.80 -16.92 -8.88
C GLN A 2 30.89 -15.95 -9.63
N ASN A 3 30.28 -16.44 -10.70
CA ASN A 3 29.22 -15.73 -11.42
C ASN A 3 27.97 -15.79 -10.52
N THR A 4 27.81 -14.83 -9.62
CA THR A 4 26.58 -14.70 -8.84
C THR A 4 25.49 -14.20 -9.79
N GLU A 5 24.67 -15.10 -10.28
CA GLU A 5 23.46 -14.75 -11.00
C GLU A 5 22.62 -13.80 -10.13
N ARG A 6 22.44 -12.57 -10.60
CA ARG A 6 21.59 -11.58 -9.94
C ARG A 6 20.15 -11.89 -10.32
N LYS A 7 19.32 -12.25 -9.35
CA LYS A 7 17.88 -12.39 -9.55
C LYS A 7 17.20 -11.04 -9.30
N LEU A 8 16.33 -10.65 -10.22
CA LEU A 8 15.48 -9.46 -10.10
C LEU A 8 14.19 -9.83 -9.37
N TYR A 9 13.75 -8.97 -8.47
CA TYR A 9 12.45 -9.06 -7.79
C TYR A 9 11.69 -7.77 -8.00
N SER A 10 10.37 -7.85 -8.05
CA SER A 10 9.49 -6.70 -8.17
C SER A 10 8.67 -6.52 -6.91
N ILE A 11 8.45 -5.26 -6.55
CA ILE A 11 7.56 -4.80 -5.48
C ILE A 11 6.66 -3.74 -6.09
N ALA A 12 5.35 -3.83 -5.87
CA ALA A 12 4.37 -2.95 -6.47
C ALA A 12 3.40 -2.35 -5.44
N PHE A 13 2.77 -1.25 -5.80
CA PHE A 13 1.60 -0.69 -5.12
C PHE A 13 0.51 -0.38 -6.14
N TYR A 14 -0.75 -0.63 -5.76
CA TYR A 14 -1.91 -0.29 -6.59
C TYR A 14 -3.10 0.14 -5.71
N ASN A 15 -3.72 1.28 -6.00
CA ASN A 15 -4.97 1.68 -5.37
C ASN A 15 -6.13 0.97 -6.09
N LEU A 16 -6.96 0.24 -5.35
CA LEU A 16 -8.07 -0.55 -5.90
C LEU A 16 -9.33 0.28 -6.19
N GLU A 17 -9.28 1.59 -5.91
CA GLU A 17 -10.35 2.53 -6.22
C GLU A 17 -11.71 2.10 -5.66
N ASN A 18 -11.80 2.00 -4.32
CA ASN A 18 -13.00 1.59 -3.60
C ASN A 18 -13.47 0.17 -4.00
N LEU A 19 -12.67 -0.84 -3.67
CA LEU A 19 -13.09 -2.23 -3.82
C LEU A 19 -14.06 -2.60 -2.70
N PHE A 20 -15.35 -2.42 -2.95
CA PHE A 20 -16.47 -2.81 -2.10
C PHE A 20 -17.19 -4.01 -2.68
N ASP A 21 -17.77 -4.85 -1.81
CA ASP A 21 -18.77 -5.81 -2.24
C ASP A 21 -20.19 -5.19 -2.27
N THR A 22 -21.23 -5.99 -2.22
CA THR A 22 -22.61 -5.54 -2.32
C THR A 22 -23.39 -5.68 -1.01
N ILE A 23 -22.69 -5.90 0.11
CA ILE A 23 -23.28 -6.21 1.41
C ILE A 23 -22.85 -5.11 2.40
N HIS A 24 -23.82 -4.49 3.06
CA HIS A 24 -23.55 -3.46 4.08
C HIS A 24 -22.78 -4.03 5.28
N ASP A 25 -21.66 -3.39 5.61
CA ASP A 25 -20.91 -3.68 6.82
C ASP A 25 -21.39 -2.81 7.99
N ALA A 26 -21.81 -3.46 9.06
CA ALA A 26 -22.41 -2.78 10.22
C ALA A 26 -21.48 -1.69 10.78
N GLY A 27 -22.03 -0.47 10.91
CA GLY A 27 -21.31 0.68 11.45
C GLY A 27 -20.39 1.40 10.45
N LYS A 28 -20.38 0.99 9.19
CA LYS A 28 -19.65 1.65 8.10
C LYS A 28 -20.59 2.52 7.26
N ASN A 29 -20.02 3.54 6.62
CA ASN A 29 -20.74 4.42 5.70
C ASN A 29 -20.44 3.99 4.25
N ASP A 30 -20.91 2.80 3.88
CA ASP A 30 -20.71 2.12 2.60
C ASP A 30 -21.97 2.12 1.71
N HIS A 31 -23.05 2.82 2.14
CA HIS A 31 -24.37 2.79 1.50
C HIS A 31 -24.34 3.13 0.01
N ASP A 32 -23.41 3.98 -0.44
CA ASP A 32 -23.24 4.31 -1.86
C ASP A 32 -22.86 3.11 -2.71
N PHE A 33 -22.19 2.10 -2.11
CA PHE A 33 -21.71 0.88 -2.76
C PHE A 33 -22.66 -0.32 -2.59
N LEU A 34 -23.94 -0.07 -2.28
CA LEU A 34 -24.97 -1.10 -2.27
C LEU A 34 -25.73 -1.14 -3.60
N PRO A 35 -26.45 -2.23 -3.90
CA PRO A 35 -27.26 -2.35 -5.12
C PRO A 35 -28.32 -1.25 -5.27
N ASP A 36 -28.85 -0.77 -4.16
CA ASP A 36 -29.83 0.33 -4.06
C ASP A 36 -29.18 1.68 -3.72
N GLY A 37 -27.86 1.73 -3.56
CA GLY A 37 -27.10 2.93 -3.30
C GLY A 37 -26.90 3.83 -4.53
N SER A 38 -26.24 4.99 -4.35
CA SER A 38 -26.07 6.00 -5.41
C SER A 38 -25.29 5.47 -6.62
N TYR A 39 -24.33 4.54 -6.41
CA TYR A 39 -23.60 3.90 -7.49
C TYR A 39 -24.31 2.70 -8.11
N GLN A 40 -25.46 2.27 -7.55
CA GLN A 40 -26.17 1.05 -7.97
C GLN A 40 -25.16 -0.11 -8.12
N TRP A 41 -24.45 -0.39 -7.03
CA TRP A 41 -23.30 -1.30 -7.01
C TRP A 41 -23.77 -2.75 -6.99
N THR A 42 -24.12 -3.26 -8.18
CA THR A 42 -24.65 -4.62 -8.36
C THR A 42 -23.56 -5.68 -8.33
N ALA A 43 -23.93 -6.94 -8.06
CA ALA A 43 -23.02 -8.10 -8.13
C ALA A 43 -22.26 -8.14 -9.47
N LYS A 44 -22.93 -7.85 -10.59
CA LYS A 44 -22.29 -7.80 -11.92
C LYS A 44 -21.18 -6.76 -11.99
N LYS A 45 -21.37 -5.56 -11.41
CA LYS A 45 -20.33 -4.53 -11.33
C LYS A 45 -19.17 -4.97 -10.46
N TYR A 46 -19.47 -5.59 -9.32
CA TYR A 46 -18.47 -6.12 -8.40
C TYR A 46 -17.60 -7.21 -9.05
N GLU A 47 -18.24 -8.22 -9.66
CA GLU A 47 -17.56 -9.29 -10.38
C GLU A 47 -16.69 -8.76 -11.53
N SER A 48 -17.21 -7.81 -12.31
CA SER A 48 -16.45 -7.16 -13.38
C SER A 48 -15.22 -6.42 -12.84
N LYS A 49 -15.36 -5.73 -11.71
CA LYS A 49 -14.25 -5.03 -11.06
C LYS A 49 -13.19 -6.00 -10.55
N LEU A 50 -13.59 -7.09 -9.88
CA LEU A 50 -12.68 -8.14 -9.44
C LEU A 50 -11.88 -8.73 -10.60
N HIS A 51 -12.58 -9.06 -11.70
CA HIS A 51 -11.93 -9.57 -12.90
C HIS A 51 -10.90 -8.58 -13.46
N ASN A 52 -11.29 -7.32 -13.67
CA ASN A 52 -10.41 -6.30 -14.24
C ASN A 52 -9.19 -6.02 -13.33
N LEU A 53 -9.40 -5.89 -12.02
CA LEU A 53 -8.32 -5.72 -11.06
C LEU A 53 -7.37 -6.91 -11.08
N SER A 54 -7.88 -8.13 -11.12
CA SER A 54 -7.04 -9.33 -11.16
C SER A 54 -6.16 -9.37 -12.41
N MET A 55 -6.70 -8.97 -13.56
CA MET A 55 -5.93 -8.88 -14.82
C MET A 55 -4.82 -7.83 -14.74
N VAL A 56 -5.11 -6.65 -14.19
CA VAL A 56 -4.11 -5.60 -13.99
C VAL A 56 -3.03 -6.06 -13.02
N LEU A 57 -3.41 -6.51 -11.82
CA LEU A 57 -2.46 -6.97 -10.80
C LEU A 57 -1.62 -8.15 -11.30
N GLY A 58 -2.24 -9.09 -12.02
CA GLY A 58 -1.57 -10.24 -12.61
C GLY A 58 -0.59 -9.89 -13.73
N SER A 59 -0.71 -8.71 -14.34
CA SER A 59 0.19 -8.25 -15.41
C SER A 59 1.38 -7.43 -14.90
N LEU A 60 1.33 -6.94 -13.65
CA LEU A 60 2.35 -6.04 -13.10
C LEU A 60 3.76 -6.66 -13.22
N SER A 61 4.69 -5.88 -13.74
CA SER A 61 6.13 -6.18 -13.84
C SER A 61 6.51 -7.44 -14.61
N ARG A 62 5.59 -8.21 -15.21
CA ARG A 62 5.87 -9.50 -15.82
C ARG A 62 6.77 -9.43 -17.06
N ASN A 63 6.87 -8.27 -17.67
CA ASN A 63 7.82 -8.00 -18.74
C ASN A 63 9.29 -7.98 -18.26
N LEU A 64 9.53 -7.76 -16.98
CA LEU A 64 10.85 -7.73 -16.35
C LEU A 64 11.07 -8.90 -15.38
N VAL A 65 10.02 -9.30 -14.68
CA VAL A 65 10.00 -10.37 -13.69
C VAL A 65 8.84 -11.31 -14.02
N PRO A 66 9.09 -12.44 -14.71
CA PRO A 66 8.02 -13.34 -15.17
C PRO A 66 7.12 -13.86 -14.06
N GLU A 67 7.66 -14.02 -12.87
CA GLU A 67 6.88 -14.45 -11.67
C GLU A 67 5.92 -13.36 -11.18
N GLY A 68 6.09 -12.11 -11.64
CA GLY A 68 5.37 -10.94 -11.14
C GLY A 68 5.91 -10.43 -9.80
N PRO A 69 5.24 -9.43 -9.19
CA PRO A 69 5.68 -8.85 -7.93
C PRO A 69 5.70 -9.86 -6.79
N ALA A 70 6.76 -9.84 -5.98
CA ALA A 70 6.83 -10.63 -4.75
C ALA A 70 5.79 -10.14 -3.72
N VAL A 71 5.54 -8.84 -3.70
CA VAL A 71 4.50 -8.20 -2.88
C VAL A 71 3.83 -7.07 -3.65
N ILE A 72 2.53 -6.86 -3.39
CA ILE A 72 1.73 -5.75 -3.90
C ILE A 72 1.01 -5.10 -2.73
N GLY A 73 1.40 -3.87 -2.36
CA GLY A 73 0.60 -3.06 -1.46
C GLY A 73 -0.67 -2.60 -2.16
N VAL A 74 -1.80 -2.65 -1.49
CA VAL A 74 -3.07 -2.17 -2.02
C VAL A 74 -3.78 -1.27 -1.03
N ALA A 75 -4.55 -0.32 -1.54
CA ALA A 75 -5.38 0.57 -0.75
C ALA A 75 -6.83 0.56 -1.27
N GLU A 76 -7.73 1.11 -0.44
CA GLU A 76 -9.17 1.19 -0.71
C GLU A 76 -9.83 -0.19 -0.80
N VAL A 77 -9.48 -1.02 0.16
CA VAL A 77 -10.05 -2.35 0.39
C VAL A 77 -11.13 -2.24 1.46
N GLU A 78 -12.34 -2.70 1.19
CA GLU A 78 -13.41 -2.67 2.18
C GLU A 78 -13.14 -3.61 3.36
N ASN A 79 -12.94 -4.88 3.09
CA ASN A 79 -12.84 -5.90 4.13
C ASN A 79 -12.09 -7.16 3.65
N ARG A 80 -12.00 -8.15 4.54
CA ARG A 80 -11.37 -9.45 4.23
C ARG A 80 -12.09 -10.22 3.14
N ARG A 81 -13.42 -10.08 3.01
CA ARG A 81 -14.23 -10.80 2.00
C ARG A 81 -13.82 -10.38 0.59
N VAL A 82 -13.77 -9.09 0.30
CA VAL A 82 -13.36 -8.60 -1.03
C VAL A 82 -11.94 -9.02 -1.41
N LEU A 83 -11.02 -9.12 -0.44
CA LEU A 83 -9.67 -9.63 -0.69
C LEU A 83 -9.67 -11.13 -1.00
N THR A 84 -10.49 -11.91 -0.30
CA THR A 84 -10.64 -13.34 -0.57
C THR A 84 -11.17 -13.57 -1.98
N ASP A 85 -12.18 -12.81 -2.38
CA ASP A 85 -12.75 -12.87 -3.73
C ASP A 85 -11.75 -12.43 -4.80
N LEU A 86 -10.96 -11.39 -4.51
CA LEU A 86 -9.92 -10.88 -5.41
C LEU A 86 -8.82 -11.91 -5.64
N VAL A 87 -8.23 -12.50 -4.59
CA VAL A 87 -7.14 -13.48 -4.74
C VAL A 87 -7.65 -14.85 -5.22
N SER A 88 -8.96 -15.08 -5.24
CA SER A 88 -9.57 -16.25 -5.85
C SER A 88 -9.63 -16.15 -7.38
N GLN A 89 -9.40 -14.97 -7.95
CA GLN A 89 -9.37 -14.79 -9.40
C GLN A 89 -8.17 -15.52 -10.02
N PRO A 90 -8.33 -16.23 -11.13
CA PRO A 90 -7.27 -17.07 -11.71
C PRO A 90 -5.96 -16.34 -11.97
N ALA A 91 -6.00 -15.07 -12.40
CA ALA A 91 -4.81 -14.30 -12.77
C ALA A 91 -3.86 -14.01 -11.61
N ILE A 92 -4.34 -14.07 -10.35
CA ILE A 92 -3.57 -13.76 -9.14
C ILE A 92 -3.78 -14.79 -8.01
N SER A 93 -4.24 -15.99 -8.34
CA SER A 93 -4.52 -17.05 -7.36
C SER A 93 -3.30 -17.59 -6.62
N ASN A 94 -2.10 -17.22 -7.06
CA ASN A 94 -0.85 -17.49 -6.35
C ASN A 94 -0.61 -16.56 -5.16
N TYR A 95 -1.34 -15.44 -5.05
CA TYR A 95 -1.17 -14.49 -3.95
C TYR A 95 -1.98 -14.89 -2.72
N LYS A 96 -1.40 -14.61 -1.56
CA LYS A 96 -2.07 -14.51 -0.26
C LYS A 96 -2.10 -13.06 0.17
N PHE A 97 -2.79 -12.73 1.26
CA PHE A 97 -2.86 -11.37 1.74
C PHE A 97 -2.73 -11.23 3.26
N ILE A 98 -2.29 -10.04 3.67
CA ILE A 98 -2.32 -9.54 5.06
C ILE A 98 -3.26 -8.33 5.08
N HIS A 99 -4.22 -8.35 5.99
CA HIS A 99 -5.21 -7.30 6.17
C HIS A 99 -5.62 -7.21 7.64
N TYR A 100 -5.85 -6.00 8.09
CA TYR A 100 -6.42 -5.66 9.39
C TYR A 100 -7.52 -4.63 9.19
N GLU A 101 -8.65 -4.83 9.85
CA GLU A 101 -9.74 -3.86 9.89
C GLU A 101 -9.28 -2.59 10.61
N GLY A 102 -9.50 -1.46 9.98
CA GLY A 102 -9.16 -0.14 10.48
C GLY A 102 -10.38 0.66 10.96
N PRO A 103 -10.13 1.83 11.58
CA PRO A 103 -11.19 2.68 12.11
C PRO A 103 -11.84 3.60 11.08
N ASP A 104 -11.49 3.53 9.80
CA ASP A 104 -12.07 4.40 8.77
C ASP A 104 -13.59 4.21 8.70
N LYS A 105 -14.34 5.33 8.72
CA LYS A 105 -15.80 5.30 8.74
C LYS A 105 -16.42 4.80 7.44
N ARG A 106 -15.74 4.97 6.30
CA ARG A 106 -16.20 4.39 5.02
C ARG A 106 -15.96 2.89 4.96
N GLY A 107 -15.10 2.35 5.85
CA GLY A 107 -14.72 0.96 5.84
C GLY A 107 -13.67 0.64 4.78
N ILE A 108 -12.72 1.54 4.51
CA ILE A 108 -11.63 1.24 3.58
C ILE A 108 -10.28 1.18 4.30
N ASP A 109 -9.51 0.17 3.94
CA ASP A 109 -8.24 -0.18 4.55
C ASP A 109 -7.11 -0.32 3.53
N CYS A 110 -5.91 -0.62 4.04
CA CYS A 110 -4.78 -1.09 3.28
C CYS A 110 -4.59 -2.60 3.47
N ALA A 111 -4.05 -3.25 2.44
CA ALA A 111 -3.63 -4.63 2.53
C ALA A 111 -2.29 -4.86 1.82
N LEU A 112 -1.66 -6.01 2.06
CA LEU A 112 -0.50 -6.48 1.32
C LEU A 112 -0.84 -7.83 0.71
N LEU A 113 -0.83 -7.91 -0.62
CA LEU A 113 -0.80 -9.18 -1.34
C LEU A 113 0.66 -9.66 -1.43
N TYR A 114 0.90 -10.96 -1.28
CA TYR A 114 2.24 -11.52 -1.38
C TYR A 114 2.22 -12.90 -2.02
N ASP A 115 3.22 -13.18 -2.84
CA ASP A 115 3.45 -14.51 -3.39
C ASP A 115 4.29 -15.33 -2.40
N PRO A 116 3.74 -16.38 -1.77
CA PRO A 116 4.45 -17.16 -0.77
C PRO A 116 5.66 -17.95 -1.33
N GLN A 117 5.79 -18.09 -2.65
CA GLN A 117 6.98 -18.67 -3.27
C GLN A 117 8.15 -17.67 -3.32
N GLN A 118 7.88 -16.37 -3.24
CA GLN A 118 8.91 -15.33 -3.32
C GLN A 118 9.11 -14.63 -1.97
N PHE A 119 8.06 -14.44 -1.18
CA PHE A 119 8.08 -13.67 0.06
C PHE A 119 7.51 -14.47 1.22
N THR A 120 8.29 -14.61 2.29
CA THR A 120 7.87 -15.27 3.54
C THR A 120 7.56 -14.21 4.59
N VAL A 121 6.29 -14.10 4.98
CA VAL A 121 5.86 -13.20 6.06
C VAL A 121 6.37 -13.74 7.40
N THR A 122 7.05 -12.92 8.18
CA THR A 122 7.54 -13.26 9.53
C THR A 122 6.75 -12.58 10.64
N ASN A 123 6.26 -11.35 10.39
CA ASN A 123 5.43 -10.62 11.32
C ASN A 123 4.57 -9.58 10.57
N SER A 124 3.44 -9.21 11.14
CA SER A 124 2.62 -8.11 10.63
C SER A 124 1.86 -7.43 11.74
N LYS A 125 1.55 -6.15 11.57
CA LYS A 125 0.71 -5.36 12.48
C LYS A 125 0.13 -4.14 11.79
N LEU A 126 -0.99 -3.66 12.30
CA LEU A 126 -1.54 -2.35 12.00
C LEU A 126 -1.17 -1.40 13.13
N ILE A 127 -0.55 -0.27 12.82
CA ILE A 127 -0.36 0.85 13.75
C ILE A 127 -1.39 1.91 13.39
N LEU A 128 -2.27 2.23 14.33
CA LEU A 128 -3.27 3.27 14.11
C LEU A 128 -2.60 4.65 14.07
N SER A 129 -3.04 5.48 13.14
CA SER A 129 -2.61 6.87 13.09
C SER A 129 -3.16 7.61 14.30
N THR A 130 -2.33 8.42 14.96
CA THR A 130 -2.82 9.32 16.00
C THR A 130 -3.60 10.47 15.35
N PRO A 131 -4.68 10.95 15.97
CA PRO A 131 -5.44 12.09 15.48
C PRO A 131 -4.53 13.32 15.28
N PHE A 132 -4.81 14.10 14.24
CA PHE A 132 -4.22 15.43 14.10
C PHE A 132 -4.82 16.36 15.16
N GLU A 133 -4.02 17.27 15.68
CA GLU A 133 -4.43 18.19 16.76
C GLU A 133 -5.72 18.94 16.38
N GLY A 134 -6.76 18.79 17.22
CA GLY A 134 -8.09 19.38 16.99
C GLY A 134 -9.05 18.52 16.15
N ASP A 135 -8.61 17.41 15.57
CA ASP A 135 -9.49 16.48 14.82
C ASP A 135 -9.73 15.19 15.62
N THR A 136 -10.75 15.20 16.47
CA THR A 136 -11.16 14.01 17.23
C THR A 136 -12.19 13.14 16.48
N VAL A 137 -12.65 13.58 15.31
CA VAL A 137 -13.79 12.97 14.60
C VAL A 137 -13.32 12.05 13.46
N HIS A 138 -12.18 12.35 12.86
CA HIS A 138 -11.69 11.62 11.69
C HIS A 138 -10.54 10.68 12.06
N LEU A 139 -10.87 9.56 12.69
CA LEU A 139 -9.92 8.44 12.76
C LEU A 139 -9.65 7.99 11.33
N THR A 140 -8.41 8.16 10.89
CA THR A 140 -7.95 7.74 9.58
C THR A 140 -7.38 6.33 9.65
N ARG A 141 -7.16 5.76 8.46
CA ARG A 141 -6.49 4.48 8.28
C ARG A 141 -5.13 4.48 8.97
N GLY A 142 -4.77 3.33 9.50
CA GLY A 142 -3.45 3.13 10.10
C GLY A 142 -2.36 2.86 9.05
N PHE A 143 -1.20 2.49 9.54
CA PHE A 143 -0.04 2.06 8.75
C PHE A 143 0.07 0.54 8.86
N LEU A 144 -0.10 -0.17 7.75
CA LEU A 144 0.08 -1.62 7.70
C LEU A 144 1.57 -1.93 7.56
N ILE A 145 2.13 -2.63 8.54
CA ILE A 145 3.53 -3.02 8.56
C ILE A 145 3.62 -4.52 8.41
N VAL A 146 4.40 -4.96 7.43
CA VAL A 146 4.65 -6.38 7.19
C VAL A 146 6.15 -6.61 7.10
N ASP A 147 6.68 -7.37 8.05
CA ASP A 147 8.05 -7.89 8.04
C ASP A 147 8.07 -9.25 7.34
N GLY A 148 9.12 -9.50 6.59
CA GLY A 148 9.31 -10.77 5.92
C GLY A 148 10.71 -10.97 5.38
N ARG A 149 10.86 -12.01 4.57
CA ARG A 149 12.11 -12.35 3.89
C ARG A 149 11.87 -12.45 2.39
N LEU A 150 12.72 -11.79 1.63
CA LEU A 150 12.82 -11.84 0.18
C LEU A 150 14.26 -12.15 -0.19
N ALA A 151 14.50 -13.23 -0.94
CA ALA A 151 15.86 -13.66 -1.30
C ALA A 151 16.81 -13.74 -0.09
N ASP A 152 16.33 -14.31 1.02
CA ASP A 152 17.05 -14.42 2.29
C ASP A 152 17.44 -13.10 2.98
N GLU A 153 17.07 -11.96 2.42
CA GLU A 153 17.20 -10.66 3.08
C GLU A 153 15.94 -10.31 3.88
N ARG A 154 16.14 -9.62 5.00
CA ARG A 154 15.02 -9.05 5.76
C ARG A 154 14.45 -7.85 5.03
N VAL A 155 13.14 -7.90 4.80
CA VAL A 155 12.38 -6.84 4.13
C VAL A 155 11.24 -6.42 5.03
N CYS A 156 11.02 -5.12 5.17
CA CYS A 156 9.83 -4.57 5.81
C CYS A 156 9.10 -3.68 4.80
N VAL A 157 7.80 -3.90 4.67
CA VAL A 157 6.92 -3.10 3.81
C VAL A 157 5.93 -2.37 4.69
N ILE A 158 5.80 -1.06 4.48
CA ILE A 158 4.80 -0.21 5.14
C ILE A 158 3.83 0.28 4.08
N VAL A 159 2.58 -0.18 4.15
CA VAL A 159 1.52 0.24 3.23
C VAL A 159 0.69 1.34 3.87
N ASN A 160 0.49 2.42 3.13
CA ASN A 160 -0.14 3.65 3.59
C ASN A 160 -1.32 4.05 2.70
N HIS A 161 -2.31 4.70 3.28
CA HIS A 161 -3.29 5.49 2.57
C HIS A 161 -3.62 6.72 3.42
N TRP A 162 -3.00 7.85 3.10
CA TRP A 162 -3.14 9.08 3.88
C TRP A 162 -4.43 9.82 3.54
N PRO A 163 -4.86 10.78 4.39
CA PRO A 163 -6.05 11.60 4.12
C PRO A 163 -5.99 12.29 2.76
N SER A 164 -7.12 12.28 2.06
CA SER A 164 -7.23 12.89 0.73
C SER A 164 -6.98 14.40 0.76
N ARG A 165 -6.81 15.02 -0.40
CA ARG A 165 -6.63 16.47 -0.55
C ARG A 165 -7.84 17.30 -0.10
N GLY A 166 -8.99 16.68 0.19
CA GLY A 166 -10.09 17.31 0.93
C GLY A 166 -9.71 17.72 2.35
N ALA A 167 -8.74 17.04 2.97
CA ALA A 167 -8.11 17.47 4.22
C ALA A 167 -6.98 18.46 3.94
N LYS A 168 -6.70 19.35 4.92
CA LYS A 168 -5.59 20.31 4.83
C LYS A 168 -4.24 19.60 4.83
N SER A 169 -3.22 20.17 4.17
CA SER A 169 -1.86 19.62 4.06
C SER A 169 -1.23 19.23 5.42
N PRO A 170 -1.36 20.01 6.52
CA PRO A 170 -0.80 19.63 7.82
C PRO A 170 -1.23 18.26 8.34
N VAL A 171 -2.40 17.75 7.94
CA VAL A 171 -2.89 16.41 8.33
C VAL A 171 -2.02 15.33 7.69
N ARG A 172 -1.64 15.48 6.42
CA ARG A 172 -0.74 14.55 5.73
C ARG A 172 0.70 14.68 6.22
N VAL A 173 1.14 15.89 6.54
CA VAL A 173 2.44 16.12 7.21
C VAL A 173 2.49 15.41 8.57
N HIS A 174 1.38 15.40 9.32
CA HIS A 174 1.27 14.65 10.57
C HIS A 174 1.40 13.14 10.36
N ALA A 175 0.74 12.58 9.34
CA ALA A 175 0.90 11.18 8.96
C ALA A 175 2.36 10.87 8.58
N ALA A 176 2.99 11.74 7.77
CA ALA A 176 4.39 11.60 7.38
C ALA A 176 5.36 11.59 8.58
N LYS A 177 5.13 12.44 9.58
CA LYS A 177 5.93 12.47 10.83
C LYS A 177 5.83 11.14 11.58
N GLN A 178 4.65 10.55 11.68
CA GLN A 178 4.47 9.26 12.34
C GLN A 178 5.19 8.13 11.61
N VAL A 179 5.04 8.07 10.28
CA VAL A 179 5.76 7.10 9.45
C VAL A 179 7.27 7.31 9.54
N LYS A 180 7.75 8.56 9.59
CA LYS A 180 9.16 8.89 9.76
C LYS A 180 9.73 8.37 11.08
N VAL A 181 9.02 8.55 12.19
CA VAL A 181 9.42 8.02 13.50
C VAL A 181 9.52 6.50 13.46
N LEU A 182 8.52 5.84 12.84
CA LEU A 182 8.48 4.39 12.68
C LEU A 182 9.67 3.87 11.85
N THR A 183 9.90 4.47 10.68
CA THR A 183 11.00 4.07 9.79
C THR A 183 12.36 4.29 10.43
N ASP A 184 12.53 5.40 11.17
CA ASP A 184 13.76 5.69 11.90
C ASP A 184 14.04 4.67 13.02
N SER A 185 12.99 4.16 13.68
CA SER A 185 13.11 3.11 14.68
C SER A 185 13.55 1.80 14.04
N LEU A 186 12.87 1.36 12.99
CA LEU A 186 13.18 0.12 12.28
C LEU A 186 14.62 0.10 11.74
N LEU A 187 15.07 1.20 11.12
CA LEU A 187 16.43 1.33 10.59
C LEU A 187 17.50 1.50 11.68
N ARG A 188 17.10 1.88 12.89
CA ARG A 188 18.02 1.90 14.05
C ARG A 188 18.24 0.52 14.62
N GLU A 189 17.18 -0.29 14.65
CA GLU A 189 17.21 -1.68 15.12
C GLU A 189 18.00 -2.57 14.15
N ASP A 190 17.81 -2.38 12.86
CA ASP A 190 18.49 -3.16 11.83
C ASP A 190 18.95 -2.26 10.66
N LYS A 191 20.26 -1.99 10.61
CA LYS A 191 20.86 -1.16 9.55
C LYS A 191 20.89 -1.84 8.18
N LYS A 192 20.68 -3.15 8.11
CA LYS A 192 20.65 -3.92 6.86
C LYS A 192 19.24 -4.11 6.33
N LEU A 193 18.22 -3.70 7.09
CA LEU A 193 16.82 -3.81 6.70
C LEU A 193 16.58 -3.15 5.33
N LYS A 194 15.95 -3.90 4.43
CA LYS A 194 15.38 -3.35 3.19
C LYS A 194 13.98 -2.84 3.52
N LEU A 195 13.82 -1.54 3.56
CA LEU A 195 12.58 -0.89 3.98
C LEU A 195 11.90 -0.22 2.79
N PHE A 196 10.65 -0.59 2.54
CA PHE A 196 9.80 -0.03 1.51
C PHE A 196 8.61 0.67 2.15
N VAL A 197 8.43 1.95 1.82
CA VAL A 197 7.26 2.75 2.20
C VAL A 197 6.48 3.00 0.92
N MET A 198 5.29 2.45 0.84
CA MET A 198 4.44 2.55 -0.34
C MET A 198 3.02 2.94 0.04
N GLY A 199 2.25 3.43 -0.91
CA GLY A 199 0.85 3.76 -0.66
C GLY A 199 0.37 4.94 -1.50
N ASP A 200 -0.89 5.28 -1.29
CA ASP A 200 -1.49 6.53 -1.75
C ASP A 200 -1.30 7.59 -0.66
N MET A 201 -0.30 8.42 -0.82
CA MET A 201 0.03 9.49 0.14
C MET A 201 -0.85 10.72 -0.06
N ASN A 202 -1.64 10.78 -1.13
CA ASN A 202 -2.50 11.91 -1.51
C ASN A 202 -1.75 13.25 -1.61
N ASP A 203 -0.45 13.21 -1.81
CA ASP A 203 0.43 14.37 -2.02
C ASP A 203 1.42 14.10 -3.15
N ASP A 204 1.87 15.17 -3.79
CA ASP A 204 2.88 15.09 -4.84
C ASP A 204 4.28 14.84 -4.25
N PRO A 205 5.20 14.28 -5.03
CA PRO A 205 6.55 13.99 -4.56
C PRO A 205 7.30 15.17 -3.96
N MET A 206 6.94 16.41 -4.30
CA MET A 206 7.57 17.64 -3.82
C MET A 206 6.87 18.26 -2.62
N ASP A 207 5.72 17.72 -2.19
CA ASP A 207 4.96 18.27 -1.07
C ASP A 207 5.69 18.09 0.27
N GLU A 208 5.34 18.94 1.25
CA GLU A 208 5.97 18.98 2.57
C GLU A 208 5.93 17.63 3.29
N SER A 209 4.86 16.86 3.10
CA SER A 209 4.72 15.54 3.70
C SER A 209 5.81 14.57 3.21
N MET A 210 6.09 14.56 1.91
CA MET A 210 7.13 13.72 1.32
C MET A 210 8.54 14.16 1.71
N GLN A 211 8.77 15.47 1.83
CA GLN A 211 10.02 16.02 2.36
C GLN A 211 10.19 15.65 3.83
N THR A 212 9.13 15.70 4.62
CA THR A 212 9.11 15.30 6.05
C THR A 212 9.45 13.80 6.20
N LEU A 213 8.95 12.95 5.33
CA LEU A 213 9.30 11.52 5.29
C LEU A 213 10.78 11.31 4.96
N GLY A 214 11.44 12.29 4.35
CA GLY A 214 12.85 12.21 3.95
C GLY A 214 13.05 11.70 2.53
N ALA A 215 12.03 11.84 1.68
CA ALA A 215 12.09 11.45 0.27
C ALA A 215 13.13 12.28 -0.51
N ARG A 216 13.89 11.62 -1.40
CA ARG A 216 14.94 12.21 -2.25
C ARG A 216 14.84 11.68 -3.67
N LYS A 217 15.16 12.55 -4.64
CA LYS A 217 15.18 12.21 -6.07
C LYS A 217 16.36 11.32 -6.47
N TYR A 218 17.53 11.60 -5.91
CA TYR A 218 18.76 10.91 -6.29
C TYR A 218 19.32 10.06 -5.16
N ILE A 219 19.80 8.87 -5.49
CA ILE A 219 20.48 7.98 -4.53
C ILE A 219 21.83 8.56 -4.13
N SER A 220 22.53 9.22 -5.09
CA SER A 220 23.81 9.89 -4.81
C SER A 220 23.61 11.04 -3.80
N GLY A 221 24.42 11.04 -2.77
CA GLY A 221 24.34 12.05 -1.70
C GLY A 221 23.23 11.80 -0.66
N MET A 222 22.49 10.68 -0.73
CA MET A 222 21.57 10.31 0.32
C MET A 222 22.27 10.08 1.65
N LYS A 223 21.68 10.62 2.71
CA LYS A 223 22.11 10.39 4.10
C LYS A 223 21.36 9.21 4.68
N ALA A 224 21.88 8.65 5.79
CA ALA A 224 21.16 7.65 6.57
C ALA A 224 19.71 8.09 6.86
N LYS A 225 18.77 7.16 6.79
CA LYS A 225 17.32 7.36 7.04
C LYS A 225 16.61 8.29 6.02
N GLN A 226 17.17 8.51 4.85
CA GLN A 226 16.48 9.11 3.71
C GLN A 226 15.99 8.02 2.77
N PHE A 227 14.91 8.32 2.04
CA PHE A 227 14.31 7.42 1.07
C PHE A 227 14.54 7.92 -0.35
N TYR A 228 14.83 6.98 -1.26
CA TYR A 228 14.72 7.25 -2.69
C TYR A 228 13.24 7.29 -3.06
N ASN A 229 12.79 8.38 -3.66
CA ASN A 229 11.44 8.53 -4.16
C ASN A 229 11.41 8.22 -5.66
N CYS A 230 10.94 7.03 -6.01
CA CYS A 230 10.90 6.59 -7.41
C CYS A 230 9.92 7.41 -8.28
N LEU A 231 8.88 8.02 -7.69
CA LEU A 231 7.95 8.87 -8.43
C LEU A 231 8.57 10.20 -8.88
N LEU A 232 9.55 10.74 -8.14
CA LEU A 232 10.28 11.92 -8.59
C LEU A 232 11.07 11.70 -9.88
N TYR A 233 11.51 10.46 -10.11
CA TYR A 233 12.19 10.09 -11.35
C TYR A 233 11.21 9.97 -12.53
N THR A 234 10.04 9.39 -12.28
CA THR A 234 9.04 9.15 -13.34
C THR A 234 8.27 10.41 -13.74
N SER A 235 8.09 11.38 -12.83
CA SER A 235 7.39 12.63 -13.14
C SER A 235 8.19 13.52 -14.11
N ASP A 236 9.53 13.50 -14.04
CA ASP A 236 10.36 14.27 -14.98
C ASP A 236 10.41 13.65 -16.40
N ALA A 237 10.16 12.34 -16.51
CA ALA A 237 10.15 11.66 -17.82
C ALA A 237 8.84 11.88 -18.60
N ALA A 238 7.81 12.42 -17.96
CA ALA A 238 6.54 12.75 -18.61
C ALA A 238 6.52 14.20 -19.17
N ASP A 239 7.49 15.03 -18.80
CA ASP A 239 7.62 16.44 -19.23
C ASP A 239 8.67 16.62 -20.34
N GLU A 240 9.36 15.56 -20.78
CA GLU A 240 10.26 15.51 -21.94
C GLU A 240 9.57 14.82 -23.15
#